data_83c03590000926390bcc53d88edd5422
#
_entry.id   83c03590000926390bcc53d88edd5422
#
_cell.length_a   1.000
_cell.length_b   1.000
_cell.length_c   1.000
_cell.angle_alpha   90.00
_cell.angle_beta   90.00
_cell.angle_gamma   90.00
#
_symmetry.space_group_name_H-M   'P 1'
#
loop_
_entity.id
_entity.type
_entity.pdbx_description
1 polymer ?
#
loop_
_entity_poly.entity_id
_entity_poly.type
_entity_poly.pdbx_seq_one_letter_code
_entity_poly.pdbx_strand_id
1 'polypeptide(L)'
;MKLVCSVALLIAALLPLAATDQLEGKKDRDERNNPPPGAASFEDCSELYPLLFWTNSLQDGVYPIKPRSSTDHFDVYCDMTTDGGGWTVIQRRFDGRLNFDRRWAQYKIGFGRVEGEHWLGLDKMHNLAAQNSYELYIELGDWEGNFAHAKYDTFSIGDASTDYTLHIGSYSGDAGDSLGYHNGRKFSARDRDNDGSSNYHCAQWRSGGWWYGSCAYSALTGAYFQPEDYRGSETGYGVYWSHWKGTYYSLKATKMMVRPRNFVRKL
;
A
#
# COMPACT_ATOMS: atom_id res chain seq x y z
N MET A 1 6.25 -67.94 -48.87
CA MET A 1 5.58 -67.47 -47.68
C MET A 1 6.10 -66.08 -47.34
N LYS A 2 5.41 -65.05 -47.69
CA LYS A 2 5.73 -63.65 -47.37
C LYS A 2 4.58 -63.07 -46.54
N LEU A 3 4.85 -62.75 -45.29
CA LEU A 3 3.91 -62.04 -44.41
C LEU A 3 3.98 -60.54 -44.71
N VAL A 4 2.85 -59.98 -45.06
CA VAL A 4 2.69 -58.53 -45.24
C VAL A 4 2.13 -57.98 -43.92
N CYS A 5 2.89 -57.11 -43.26
CA CYS A 5 2.48 -56.42 -42.06
C CYS A 5 1.92 -55.05 -42.42
N SER A 6 0.61 -54.88 -42.23
CA SER A 6 -0.08 -53.59 -42.45
C SER A 6 0.20 -52.66 -41.29
N VAL A 7 0.74 -51.49 -41.59
CA VAL A 7 0.93 -50.38 -40.60
C VAL A 7 -0.29 -49.47 -40.71
N ALA A 8 -1.12 -49.43 -39.67
CA ALA A 8 -2.21 -48.47 -39.55
C ALA A 8 -1.63 -47.14 -38.97
N LEU A 9 -1.70 -46.06 -39.74
CA LEU A 9 -1.41 -44.71 -39.29
C LEU A 9 -2.58 -44.20 -38.42
N LEU A 10 -2.32 -44.02 -37.13
CA LEU A 10 -3.17 -43.23 -36.24
C LEU A 10 -2.73 -41.74 -36.33
N ILE A 11 -3.58 -40.95 -36.99
CA ILE A 11 -3.45 -39.47 -36.95
C ILE A 11 -4.09 -38.99 -35.65
N ALA A 12 -3.27 -38.69 -34.66
CA ALA A 12 -3.70 -37.97 -33.45
C ALA A 12 -3.80 -36.49 -33.77
N ALA A 13 -5.03 -35.97 -33.76
CA ALA A 13 -5.28 -34.53 -33.87
C ALA A 13 -4.76 -33.79 -32.62
N LEU A 14 -3.70 -32.99 -32.79
CA LEU A 14 -3.23 -32.04 -31.81
C LEU A 14 -4.21 -30.85 -31.74
N LEU A 15 -5.09 -30.84 -30.76
CA LEU A 15 -5.81 -29.64 -30.36
C LEU A 15 -4.87 -28.77 -29.46
N PRO A 16 -4.90 -27.44 -29.59
CA PRO A 16 -4.00 -26.60 -28.82
C PRO A 16 -4.44 -26.51 -27.36
N LEU A 17 -3.54 -26.88 -26.44
CA LEU A 17 -3.69 -26.81 -24.98
C LEU A 17 -3.59 -25.37 -24.42
N ALA A 18 -3.76 -24.33 -25.24
CA ALA A 18 -3.53 -22.96 -24.82
C ALA A 18 -4.75 -22.23 -24.25
N ALA A 19 -5.95 -22.84 -24.24
CA ALA A 19 -7.18 -22.15 -23.86
C ALA A 19 -7.67 -22.46 -22.43
N THR A 20 -7.18 -23.49 -21.77
CA THR A 20 -7.66 -23.90 -20.44
C THR A 20 -6.96 -23.20 -19.29
N ASP A 21 -5.69 -22.85 -19.47
CA ASP A 21 -4.87 -22.22 -18.39
C ASP A 21 -5.32 -20.78 -18.04
N GLN A 22 -5.89 -20.05 -19.02
CA GLN A 22 -6.37 -18.67 -18.77
C GLN A 22 -7.73 -18.64 -18.06
N LEU A 23 -8.53 -19.70 -18.17
CA LEU A 23 -9.84 -19.80 -17.53
C LEU A 23 -9.73 -20.26 -16.08
N GLU A 24 -8.80 -21.17 -15.74
CA GLU A 24 -8.55 -21.60 -14.38
C GLU A 24 -7.94 -20.47 -13.52
N GLY A 25 -6.95 -19.74 -14.04
CA GLY A 25 -6.35 -18.61 -13.33
C GLY A 25 -7.31 -17.43 -13.12
N LYS A 26 -8.37 -17.28 -13.93
CA LYS A 26 -9.38 -16.24 -13.77
C LYS A 26 -10.45 -16.69 -12.75
N LYS A 27 -10.81 -17.96 -12.74
CA LYS A 27 -11.78 -18.53 -11.80
C LYS A 27 -11.24 -18.54 -10.37
N ASP A 28 -9.98 -18.92 -10.17
CA ASP A 28 -9.29 -18.89 -8.87
C ASP A 28 -9.10 -17.47 -8.30
N ARG A 29 -9.06 -16.44 -9.15
CA ARG A 29 -8.95 -15.05 -8.72
C ARG A 29 -10.31 -14.48 -8.31
N ASP A 30 -11.37 -14.82 -9.04
CA ASP A 30 -12.75 -14.39 -8.73
C ASP A 30 -13.29 -15.08 -7.46
N GLU A 31 -12.97 -16.37 -7.25
CA GLU A 31 -13.41 -17.09 -6.06
C GLU A 31 -12.69 -16.63 -4.78
N ARG A 32 -11.45 -16.13 -4.86
CA ARG A 32 -10.74 -15.53 -3.72
C ARG A 32 -11.28 -14.16 -3.34
N ASN A 33 -11.79 -13.40 -4.30
CA ASN A 33 -12.34 -12.07 -4.07
C ASN A 33 -13.81 -12.08 -3.60
N ASN A 34 -14.52 -13.21 -3.72
CA ASN A 34 -15.88 -13.40 -3.22
C ASN A 34 -15.94 -14.68 -2.38
N PRO A 35 -15.63 -14.59 -1.08
CA PRO A 35 -15.79 -15.74 -0.20
C PRO A 35 -17.24 -16.26 -0.26
N PRO A 36 -17.46 -17.57 -0.05
CA PRO A 36 -18.79 -18.17 -0.11
C PRO A 36 -19.77 -17.46 0.83
N PRO A 37 -21.08 -17.42 0.48
CA PRO A 37 -22.09 -16.81 1.33
C PRO A 37 -22.03 -17.37 2.74
N GLY A 38 -21.83 -16.49 3.76
CA GLY A 38 -21.65 -16.88 5.15
C GLY A 38 -20.21 -16.99 5.64
N ALA A 39 -19.20 -16.76 4.79
CA ALA A 39 -17.83 -16.59 5.28
C ALA A 39 -17.71 -15.31 6.13
N ALA A 40 -16.97 -15.41 7.25
CA ALA A 40 -16.72 -14.24 8.09
C ALA A 40 -16.06 -13.14 7.26
N SER A 41 -16.67 -11.95 7.27
CA SER A 41 -16.13 -10.77 6.60
C SER A 41 -15.44 -9.92 7.65
N PHE A 42 -14.16 -9.65 7.47
CA PHE A 42 -13.37 -8.82 8.37
C PHE A 42 -13.26 -7.40 7.80
N GLU A 43 -13.48 -6.41 8.64
CA GLU A 43 -13.46 -4.99 8.24
C GLU A 43 -12.03 -4.47 8.02
N ASP A 44 -11.07 -5.06 8.75
CA ASP A 44 -9.64 -4.74 8.69
C ASP A 44 -8.78 -5.87 9.29
N CYS A 45 -7.45 -5.69 9.27
CA CYS A 45 -6.52 -6.70 9.80
C CYS A 45 -6.61 -6.92 11.31
N SER A 46 -7.11 -5.94 12.06
CA SER A 46 -7.25 -6.07 13.52
C SER A 46 -8.32 -7.07 13.94
N GLU A 47 -9.38 -7.21 13.13
CA GLU A 47 -10.43 -8.20 13.35
C GLU A 47 -9.97 -9.63 13.03
N LEU A 48 -9.02 -9.78 12.09
CA LEU A 48 -8.37 -11.07 11.79
C LEU A 48 -7.44 -11.53 12.90
N TYR A 49 -6.83 -10.61 13.63
CA TYR A 49 -5.77 -10.89 14.61
C TYR A 49 -6.19 -11.95 15.65
N PRO A 50 -7.36 -11.84 16.34
CA PRO A 50 -7.77 -12.85 17.33
C PRO A 50 -7.93 -14.24 16.73
N LEU A 51 -8.52 -14.36 15.53
CA LEU A 51 -8.73 -15.64 14.86
C LEU A 51 -7.39 -16.31 14.56
N LEU A 52 -6.46 -15.56 13.95
CA LEU A 52 -5.14 -16.08 13.59
C LEU A 52 -4.32 -16.44 14.83
N PHE A 53 -4.43 -15.66 15.91
CA PHE A 53 -3.79 -15.94 17.19
C PHE A 53 -4.28 -17.27 17.80
N TRP A 54 -5.61 -17.46 17.91
CA TRP A 54 -6.19 -18.67 18.49
C TRP A 54 -5.99 -19.93 17.65
N THR A 55 -5.84 -19.79 16.34
CA THR A 55 -5.53 -20.92 15.44
C THR A 55 -4.04 -21.20 15.29
N ASN A 56 -3.18 -20.48 16.02
CA ASN A 56 -1.72 -20.54 15.90
C ASN A 56 -1.20 -20.31 14.47
N SER A 57 -1.93 -19.46 13.72
CA SER A 57 -1.67 -19.10 12.31
C SER A 57 -1.31 -17.63 12.15
N LEU A 58 -0.90 -16.95 13.23
CA LEU A 58 -0.60 -15.54 13.23
C LEU A 58 0.67 -15.26 12.40
N GLN A 59 0.49 -14.79 11.19
CA GLN A 59 1.56 -14.48 10.25
C GLN A 59 1.22 -13.21 9.47
N ASP A 60 2.27 -12.45 9.12
CA ASP A 60 2.18 -11.38 8.14
C ASP A 60 1.78 -11.98 6.79
N GLY A 61 0.91 -11.30 6.04
CA GLY A 61 0.48 -11.84 4.77
C GLY A 61 -0.67 -11.08 4.12
N VAL A 62 -1.13 -11.61 3.00
CA VAL A 62 -2.25 -11.05 2.24
C VAL A 62 -3.56 -11.71 2.70
N TYR A 63 -4.52 -10.85 3.06
CA TYR A 63 -5.84 -11.28 3.53
C TYR A 63 -6.94 -10.43 2.88
N PRO A 64 -8.10 -11.02 2.56
CA PRO A 64 -9.26 -10.26 2.10
C PRO A 64 -9.93 -9.56 3.26
N ILE A 65 -10.24 -8.27 3.06
CA ILE A 65 -11.05 -7.48 4.00
C ILE A 65 -12.23 -6.84 3.27
N LYS A 66 -13.25 -6.45 4.03
CA LYS A 66 -14.40 -5.70 3.53
C LYS A 66 -14.80 -4.62 4.54
N PRO A 67 -14.27 -3.40 4.44
CA PRO A 67 -14.75 -2.27 5.21
C PRO A 67 -16.26 -2.06 5.05
N ARG A 68 -16.95 -1.55 6.09
CA ARG A 68 -18.42 -1.39 6.13
C ARG A 68 -18.99 -0.63 4.93
N SER A 69 -18.28 0.39 4.47
CA SER A 69 -18.68 1.21 3.32
C SER A 69 -18.31 0.61 1.96
N SER A 70 -17.57 -0.51 1.94
CA SER A 70 -17.15 -1.15 0.69
C SER A 70 -18.21 -2.13 0.19
N THR A 71 -18.50 -2.10 -1.12
CA THR A 71 -19.38 -3.08 -1.76
C THR A 71 -18.74 -4.46 -1.85
N ASP A 72 -17.44 -4.48 -2.08
CA ASP A 72 -16.68 -5.68 -2.41
C ASP A 72 -15.51 -5.89 -1.43
N HIS A 73 -15.08 -7.15 -1.34
CA HIS A 73 -13.82 -7.49 -0.68
C HIS A 73 -12.64 -7.03 -1.54
N PHE A 74 -11.55 -6.70 -0.86
CA PHE A 74 -10.27 -6.49 -1.53
C PHE A 74 -9.12 -6.98 -0.65
N ASP A 75 -8.04 -7.40 -1.31
CA ASP A 75 -6.85 -7.88 -0.63
C ASP A 75 -6.04 -6.72 -0.04
N VAL A 76 -5.51 -6.94 1.17
CA VAL A 76 -4.56 -6.08 1.85
C VAL A 76 -3.40 -6.90 2.42
N TYR A 77 -2.26 -6.28 2.63
CA TYR A 77 -1.21 -6.89 3.44
C TYR A 77 -1.46 -6.56 4.91
N CYS A 78 -1.57 -7.58 5.74
CA CYS A 78 -1.67 -7.45 7.18
C CYS A 78 -0.29 -7.66 7.81
N ASP A 79 0.15 -6.69 8.61
CA ASP A 79 1.31 -6.82 9.50
C ASP A 79 0.82 -7.23 10.88
N MET A 80 1.12 -8.46 11.26
CA MET A 80 0.65 -9.08 12.50
C MET A 80 1.71 -9.06 13.61
N THR A 81 2.87 -8.48 13.34
CA THR A 81 4.04 -8.52 14.23
C THR A 81 4.45 -7.16 14.77
N THR A 82 4.50 -6.12 13.94
CA THR A 82 4.96 -4.77 14.30
C THR A 82 4.06 -4.16 15.39
N ASP A 83 4.65 -3.64 16.46
CA ASP A 83 3.95 -2.91 17.57
C ASP A 83 2.65 -3.62 18.03
N GLY A 84 2.70 -4.94 18.20
CA GLY A 84 1.58 -5.77 18.66
C GLY A 84 0.66 -6.29 17.54
N GLY A 85 0.89 -5.94 16.29
CA GLY A 85 0.19 -6.50 15.12
C GLY A 85 -1.18 -5.90 14.83
N GLY A 86 -1.93 -6.56 13.95
CA GLY A 86 -3.28 -6.15 13.54
C GLY A 86 -3.30 -4.93 12.59
N TRP A 87 -2.18 -4.62 11.94
CA TRP A 87 -2.05 -3.46 11.06
C TRP A 87 -2.45 -3.78 9.62
N THR A 88 -3.22 -2.90 9.02
CA THR A 88 -3.54 -2.90 7.59
C THR A 88 -2.57 -1.98 6.86
N VAL A 89 -1.73 -2.54 5.99
CA VAL A 89 -0.71 -1.77 5.24
C VAL A 89 -1.37 -1.03 4.08
N ILE A 90 -1.16 0.29 4.03
CA ILE A 90 -1.76 1.18 3.02
C ILE A 90 -0.74 1.68 2.00
N GLN A 91 0.55 1.64 2.31
CA GLN A 91 1.66 1.99 1.40
C GLN A 91 2.91 1.18 1.79
N ARG A 92 3.66 0.73 0.78
CA ARG A 92 4.93 0.03 1.02
C ARG A 92 5.94 0.29 -0.09
N ARG A 93 7.20 0.60 0.31
CA ARG A 93 8.38 0.75 -0.57
C ARG A 93 9.55 -0.03 0.03
N PHE A 94 10.35 -0.71 -0.80
CA PHE A 94 11.56 -1.42 -0.34
C PHE A 94 12.58 -1.78 -1.42
N ASP A 95 12.21 -1.78 -2.71
CA ASP A 95 13.13 -2.20 -3.80
C ASP A 95 13.09 -1.29 -5.05
N GLY A 96 12.15 -0.35 -5.10
CA GLY A 96 12.03 0.64 -6.16
C GLY A 96 11.53 0.13 -7.51
N ARG A 97 11.07 -1.13 -7.59
CA ARG A 97 10.57 -1.72 -8.85
C ARG A 97 9.24 -1.14 -9.30
N LEU A 98 8.47 -0.58 -8.38
CA LEU A 98 7.19 0.06 -8.68
C LEU A 98 7.38 1.57 -8.85
N ASN A 99 6.99 2.08 -10.00
CA ASN A 99 6.95 3.52 -10.23
C ASN A 99 5.75 4.13 -9.50
N PHE A 100 5.98 5.13 -8.64
CA PHE A 100 4.95 5.90 -7.92
C PHE A 100 4.62 7.25 -8.57
N ASP A 101 5.31 7.66 -9.64
CA ASP A 101 4.90 8.82 -10.45
C ASP A 101 3.66 8.48 -11.28
N ARG A 102 2.51 8.53 -10.64
CA ARG A 102 1.22 8.09 -11.18
C ARG A 102 0.22 9.24 -11.28
N ARG A 103 -0.78 9.05 -12.15
CA ARG A 103 -1.91 9.97 -12.30
C ARG A 103 -2.90 9.83 -11.15
N TRP A 104 -3.71 10.87 -10.95
CA TRP A 104 -4.78 10.93 -9.95
C TRP A 104 -5.67 9.69 -9.94
N ALA A 105 -6.16 9.27 -11.12
CA ALA A 105 -7.02 8.09 -11.23
C ALA A 105 -6.36 6.82 -10.69
N GLN A 106 -5.04 6.67 -10.84
CA GLN A 106 -4.30 5.52 -10.31
C GLN A 106 -4.12 5.62 -8.80
N TYR A 107 -3.81 6.80 -8.26
CA TYR A 107 -3.76 7.01 -6.80
C TYR A 107 -5.13 6.79 -6.14
N LYS A 108 -6.22 7.14 -6.84
CA LYS A 108 -7.58 6.93 -6.36
C LYS A 108 -7.90 5.45 -6.18
N ILE A 109 -7.65 4.60 -7.18
CA ILE A 109 -8.01 3.18 -7.16
C ILE A 109 -6.97 2.27 -6.51
N GLY A 110 -5.70 2.71 -6.45
CA GLY A 110 -4.55 1.92 -5.98
C GLY A 110 -3.74 1.30 -7.12
N PHE A 111 -2.49 0.94 -6.81
CA PHE A 111 -1.56 0.32 -7.75
C PHE A 111 -0.47 -0.49 -7.02
N GLY A 112 0.19 -1.36 -7.77
CA GLY A 112 1.19 -2.30 -7.23
C GLY A 112 0.57 -3.62 -6.79
N ARG A 113 1.35 -4.44 -6.09
CA ARG A 113 0.93 -5.73 -5.56
C ARG A 113 0.98 -5.66 -4.05
N VAL A 114 -0.09 -6.06 -3.37
CA VAL A 114 -0.20 -5.93 -1.90
C VAL A 114 0.88 -6.69 -1.13
N GLU A 115 1.38 -7.79 -1.66
CA GLU A 115 2.54 -8.52 -1.12
C GLU A 115 3.89 -7.85 -1.41
N GLY A 116 3.93 -6.89 -2.32
CA GLY A 116 5.11 -6.13 -2.74
C GLY A 116 5.00 -4.65 -2.42
N GLU A 117 5.67 -3.82 -3.26
CA GLU A 117 5.46 -2.38 -3.22
C GLU A 117 4.06 -2.04 -3.72
N HIS A 118 3.34 -1.16 -3.00
CA HIS A 118 2.00 -0.78 -3.39
C HIS A 118 1.53 0.53 -2.75
N TRP A 119 0.50 1.10 -3.34
CA TRP A 119 -0.39 2.12 -2.81
C TRP A 119 -1.80 1.54 -2.82
N LEU A 120 -2.45 1.46 -1.66
CA LEU A 120 -3.74 0.78 -1.51
C LEU A 120 -4.86 1.43 -2.33
N GLY A 121 -4.81 2.76 -2.49
CA GLY A 121 -5.82 3.57 -3.15
C GLY A 121 -6.56 4.48 -2.18
N LEU A 122 -6.74 5.75 -2.59
CA LEU A 122 -7.37 6.77 -1.75
C LEU A 122 -8.83 6.43 -1.39
N ASP A 123 -9.60 5.86 -2.34
CA ASP A 123 -10.97 5.42 -2.07
C ASP A 123 -11.01 4.33 -0.98
N LYS A 124 -10.12 3.33 -1.07
CA LYS A 124 -10.05 2.25 -0.08
C LYS A 124 -9.55 2.75 1.27
N MET A 125 -8.55 3.64 1.30
CA MET A 125 -8.05 4.26 2.53
C MET A 125 -9.13 5.09 3.22
N HIS A 126 -9.91 5.88 2.46
CA HIS A 126 -11.04 6.63 2.98
C HIS A 126 -12.08 5.69 3.61
N ASN A 127 -12.53 4.68 2.86
CA ASN A 127 -13.52 3.71 3.33
C ASN A 127 -13.04 2.97 4.59
N LEU A 128 -11.77 2.60 4.64
CA LEU A 128 -11.15 1.94 5.80
C LEU A 128 -11.15 2.89 7.02
N ALA A 129 -10.66 4.11 6.86
CA ALA A 129 -10.51 5.05 7.97
C ALA A 129 -11.84 5.71 8.42
N ALA A 130 -12.89 5.66 7.59
CA ALA A 130 -14.20 6.24 7.94
C ALA A 130 -15.05 5.36 8.87
N GLN A 131 -14.71 4.07 9.01
CA GLN A 131 -15.54 3.13 9.79
C GLN A 131 -15.27 3.16 11.30
N ASN A 132 -14.09 3.67 11.72
CA ASN A 132 -13.67 3.73 13.12
C ASN A 132 -12.64 4.85 13.32
N SER A 133 -12.21 5.10 14.56
CA SER A 133 -11.04 5.93 14.83
C SER A 133 -9.77 5.09 14.64
N TYR A 134 -8.94 5.45 13.66
CA TYR A 134 -7.70 4.74 13.34
C TYR A 134 -6.47 5.49 13.82
N GLU A 135 -5.45 4.77 14.22
CA GLU A 135 -4.07 5.25 14.39
C GLU A 135 -3.23 4.90 13.15
N LEU A 136 -2.21 5.70 12.88
CA LEU A 136 -1.25 5.50 11.79
C LEU A 136 0.11 5.16 12.38
N TYR A 137 0.74 4.12 11.83
CA TYR A 137 2.14 3.79 12.08
C TYR A 137 2.93 3.87 10.79
N ILE A 138 4.05 4.58 10.80
CA ILE A 138 4.96 4.71 9.67
C ILE A 138 6.31 4.13 10.09
N GLU A 139 6.75 3.09 9.39
CA GLU A 139 8.08 2.51 9.53
C GLU A 139 8.97 3.05 8.41
N LEU A 140 10.18 3.45 8.76
CA LEU A 140 11.18 4.02 7.87
C LEU A 140 12.48 3.22 8.00
N GLY A 141 13.07 2.81 6.87
CA GLY A 141 14.34 2.10 6.83
C GLY A 141 15.36 2.81 5.96
N ASP A 142 16.59 2.93 6.46
CA ASP A 142 17.70 3.48 5.70
C ASP A 142 18.51 2.39 4.97
N TRP A 143 19.51 2.78 4.21
CA TRP A 143 20.38 1.87 3.48
C TRP A 143 21.42 1.19 4.37
N GLU A 144 21.68 1.73 5.54
CA GLU A 144 22.60 1.22 6.55
C GLU A 144 21.96 0.14 7.44
N GLY A 145 20.63 -0.11 7.28
CA GLY A 145 19.88 -1.11 8.04
C GLY A 145 19.31 -0.59 9.36
N ASN A 146 19.32 0.73 9.58
CA ASN A 146 18.62 1.32 10.72
C ASN A 146 17.13 1.55 10.39
N PHE A 147 16.30 1.50 11.43
CA PHE A 147 14.88 1.75 11.36
C PHE A 147 14.49 2.84 12.35
N ALA A 148 13.49 3.63 11.96
CA ALA A 148 12.82 4.58 12.82
C ALA A 148 11.32 4.55 12.55
N HIS A 149 10.52 5.07 13.47
CA HIS A 149 9.07 5.10 13.31
C HIS A 149 8.46 6.44 13.69
N ALA A 150 7.33 6.75 13.04
CA ALA A 150 6.43 7.82 13.40
C ALA A 150 5.03 7.25 13.60
N LYS A 151 4.40 7.57 14.71
CA LYS A 151 3.04 7.13 15.05
C LYS A 151 2.15 8.33 15.29
N TYR A 152 0.92 8.27 14.77
CA TYR A 152 -0.10 9.29 14.96
C TYR A 152 -1.34 8.64 15.56
N ASP A 153 -1.84 9.19 16.66
CA ASP A 153 -2.95 8.61 17.42
C ASP A 153 -4.30 8.72 16.70
N THR A 154 -4.35 9.48 15.62
CA THR A 154 -5.51 9.59 14.74
C THR A 154 -5.06 9.65 13.29
N PHE A 155 -5.79 8.94 12.41
CA PHE A 155 -5.61 8.99 10.97
C PHE A 155 -6.94 8.90 10.27
N SER A 156 -7.19 9.82 9.38
CA SER A 156 -8.26 9.74 8.38
C SER A 156 -7.89 10.54 7.14
N ILE A 157 -8.54 10.24 6.02
CA ILE A 157 -8.55 11.09 4.84
C ILE A 157 -9.98 11.39 4.44
N GLY A 158 -10.25 12.60 3.98
CA GLY A 158 -11.55 12.97 3.43
C GLY A 158 -11.92 12.14 2.20
N ASP A 159 -13.09 12.34 1.67
CA ASP A 159 -13.56 11.70 0.43
C ASP A 159 -13.08 12.44 -0.83
N ALA A 160 -13.53 11.99 -2.01
CA ALA A 160 -13.19 12.61 -3.29
C ALA A 160 -13.64 14.07 -3.43
N SER A 161 -14.69 14.50 -2.70
CA SER A 161 -15.19 15.89 -2.74
C SER A 161 -14.26 16.85 -2.00
N THR A 162 -13.47 16.35 -1.08
CA THR A 162 -12.48 17.08 -0.28
C THR A 162 -11.05 16.93 -0.81
N ASP A 163 -10.86 16.31 -2.01
CA ASP A 163 -9.56 15.95 -2.55
C ASP A 163 -8.73 15.07 -1.59
N TYR A 164 -9.40 14.18 -0.85
CA TYR A 164 -8.80 13.27 0.14
C TYR A 164 -7.90 13.99 1.16
N THR A 165 -8.38 15.09 1.70
CA THR A 165 -7.65 15.89 2.70
C THR A 165 -7.20 15.03 3.88
N LEU A 166 -5.92 15.13 4.24
CA LEU A 166 -5.30 14.38 5.34
C LEU A 166 -5.69 14.95 6.70
N HIS A 167 -6.05 14.09 7.63
CA HIS A 167 -6.24 14.41 9.04
C HIS A 167 -5.45 13.44 9.92
N ILE A 168 -4.51 13.96 10.71
CA ILE A 168 -3.70 13.21 11.67
C ILE A 168 -3.73 13.88 13.04
N GLY A 169 -3.61 13.07 14.07
CA GLY A 169 -3.58 13.52 15.47
C GLY A 169 -2.17 13.74 16.01
N SER A 170 -2.01 13.47 17.31
CA SER A 170 -0.74 13.68 18.03
C SER A 170 0.33 12.71 17.57
N TYR A 171 1.55 13.23 17.41
CA TYR A 171 2.74 12.47 17.06
C TYR A 171 3.37 11.77 18.29
N SER A 172 3.93 10.59 18.05
CA SER A 172 4.91 9.91 18.90
C SER A 172 5.87 9.09 18.03
N GLY A 173 7.03 8.71 18.57
CA GLY A 173 8.03 7.93 17.84
C GLY A 173 9.41 8.57 17.88
N ASP A 174 10.37 7.95 17.18
CA ASP A 174 11.78 8.33 17.15
C ASP A 174 12.25 8.95 15.83
N ALA A 175 11.38 8.96 14.81
CA ALA A 175 11.69 9.53 13.49
C ALA A 175 11.58 11.05 13.40
N GLY A 176 10.99 11.72 14.41
CA GLY A 176 10.58 13.12 14.32
C GLY A 176 9.34 13.33 13.47
N ASP A 177 8.62 14.43 13.71
CA ASP A 177 7.33 14.70 13.04
C ASP A 177 7.52 15.39 11.67
N SER A 178 7.58 14.61 10.59
CA SER A 178 7.60 15.16 9.22
C SER A 178 6.25 15.06 8.51
N LEU A 179 5.22 14.40 9.09
CA LEU A 179 3.90 14.37 8.48
C LEU A 179 2.97 15.47 9.02
N GLY A 180 3.23 16.02 10.20
CA GLY A 180 2.43 17.08 10.81
C GLY A 180 2.26 18.31 9.92
N TYR A 181 3.29 18.67 9.13
CA TYR A 181 3.22 19.75 8.13
C TYR A 181 2.15 19.49 7.06
N HIS A 182 1.84 18.24 6.78
CA HIS A 182 0.88 17.81 5.75
C HIS A 182 -0.56 17.69 6.27
N ASN A 183 -0.77 17.86 7.58
CA ASN A 183 -2.10 17.82 8.18
C ASN A 183 -3.01 18.91 7.61
N GLY A 184 -4.24 18.55 7.25
CA GLY A 184 -5.20 19.46 6.60
C GLY A 184 -4.90 19.75 5.13
N ARG A 185 -3.89 19.12 4.50
CA ARG A 185 -3.57 19.32 3.08
C ARG A 185 -4.36 18.35 2.21
N LYS A 186 -4.73 18.83 1.02
CA LYS A 186 -5.34 18.02 -0.04
C LYS A 186 -4.31 17.13 -0.71
N PHE A 187 -4.74 16.00 -1.26
CA PHE A 187 -3.87 15.15 -2.06
C PHE A 187 -3.63 15.77 -3.44
N SER A 188 -2.39 15.72 -3.91
CA SER A 188 -2.00 16.11 -5.28
C SER A 188 -1.33 14.95 -5.99
N ALA A 189 -1.55 14.82 -7.29
CA ALA A 189 -0.89 13.88 -8.18
C ALA A 189 -0.34 14.61 -9.41
N ARG A 190 0.49 13.96 -10.21
CA ARG A 190 1.16 14.59 -11.37
C ARG A 190 0.25 15.33 -12.36
N ASP A 191 -1.02 14.98 -12.42
CA ASP A 191 -2.06 15.54 -13.31
C ASP A 191 -3.16 16.26 -12.54
N ARG A 192 -3.03 16.46 -11.23
CA ARG A 192 -3.97 17.23 -10.40
C ARG A 192 -3.22 17.96 -9.30
N ASP A 193 -3.20 19.27 -9.43
CA ASP A 193 -2.55 20.16 -8.50
C ASP A 193 -3.54 20.71 -7.47
N ASN A 194 -3.38 20.30 -6.22
CA ASN A 194 -4.14 20.78 -5.07
C ASN A 194 -3.19 21.27 -3.96
N ASP A 195 -1.89 21.46 -4.28
CA ASP A 195 -0.88 21.84 -3.29
C ASP A 195 -0.95 23.31 -2.87
N GLY A 196 -0.11 23.70 -1.95
CA GLY A 196 -0.07 25.08 -1.43
C GLY A 196 1.02 25.95 -2.07
N SER A 197 1.70 25.49 -3.13
CA SER A 197 2.76 26.25 -3.81
C SER A 197 2.19 27.06 -4.96
N SER A 198 2.53 28.34 -5.04
CA SER A 198 2.20 29.18 -6.19
C SER A 198 3.19 29.07 -7.36
N ASN A 199 4.35 28.46 -7.12
CA ASN A 199 5.47 28.46 -8.07
C ASN A 199 5.77 27.10 -8.68
N TYR A 200 5.33 26.02 -8.04
CA TYR A 200 5.67 24.66 -8.41
C TYR A 200 4.46 23.75 -8.30
N HIS A 201 4.36 22.81 -9.22
CA HIS A 201 3.50 21.65 -9.06
C HIS A 201 4.28 20.58 -8.29
N CYS A 202 4.10 20.51 -6.97
CA CYS A 202 4.91 19.71 -6.07
C CYS A 202 4.91 18.21 -6.44
N ALA A 203 3.77 17.65 -6.84
CA ALA A 203 3.66 16.25 -7.24
C ALA A 203 4.45 15.93 -8.52
N GLN A 204 4.54 16.85 -9.48
CA GLN A 204 5.40 16.69 -10.66
C GLN A 204 6.88 16.79 -10.27
N TRP A 205 7.22 17.80 -9.47
CA TRP A 205 8.60 18.02 -9.07
C TRP A 205 9.15 16.87 -8.22
N ARG A 206 8.31 16.28 -7.34
CA ARG A 206 8.71 15.17 -6.45
C ARG A 206 8.52 13.78 -7.07
N SER A 207 7.95 13.70 -8.28
CA SER A 207 7.66 12.45 -8.99
C SER A 207 6.82 11.46 -8.16
N GLY A 208 5.81 11.98 -7.46
CA GLY A 208 4.90 11.17 -6.65
C GLY A 208 3.74 11.97 -6.08
N GLY A 209 2.59 11.32 -5.89
CA GLY A 209 1.43 11.96 -5.27
C GLY A 209 1.53 11.97 -3.74
N TRP A 210 1.18 13.09 -3.11
CA TRP A 210 1.24 13.26 -1.66
C TRP A 210 0.32 14.39 -1.20
N TRP A 211 0.18 14.61 0.09
CA TRP A 211 -0.55 15.73 0.69
C TRP A 211 0.36 16.96 0.78
N TYR A 212 0.68 17.56 -0.36
CA TYR A 212 1.65 18.64 -0.43
C TYR A 212 1.14 19.98 0.13
N GLY A 213 2.04 20.65 0.86
CA GLY A 213 1.95 22.10 1.09
C GLY A 213 2.79 22.85 0.06
N SER A 214 3.79 23.64 0.50
CA SER A 214 4.75 24.30 -0.40
C SER A 214 6.22 23.88 -0.08
N CYS A 215 6.76 22.74 -0.43
CA CYS A 215 6.09 21.53 -0.88
C CYS A 215 5.91 20.53 0.28
N ALA A 216 7.00 20.03 0.94
CA ALA A 216 6.89 18.90 1.83
C ALA A 216 8.05 18.78 2.85
N TYR A 217 7.75 18.21 4.03
CA TYR A 217 8.72 17.71 4.99
C TYR A 217 8.88 16.18 4.92
N SER A 218 7.96 15.50 4.21
CA SER A 218 8.08 14.09 3.86
C SER A 218 7.44 13.82 2.51
N ALA A 219 7.97 12.84 1.76
CA ALA A 219 7.37 12.35 0.52
C ALA A 219 7.70 10.87 0.37
N LEU A 220 6.87 9.98 0.94
CA LEU A 220 7.13 8.54 0.92
C LEU A 220 6.76 7.88 -0.41
N THR A 221 6.16 8.63 -1.30
CA THR A 221 5.79 8.25 -2.67
C THR A 221 6.70 8.87 -3.73
N GLY A 222 7.73 9.61 -3.34
CA GLY A 222 8.69 10.25 -4.24
C GLY A 222 9.49 9.26 -5.09
N ALA A 223 10.34 9.80 -5.97
CA ALA A 223 11.25 9.00 -6.80
C ALA A 223 12.13 8.10 -5.91
N TYR A 224 12.34 6.86 -6.34
CA TYR A 224 13.16 5.91 -5.60
C TYR A 224 14.59 5.94 -6.12
N PHE A 225 15.55 6.22 -5.24
CA PHE A 225 16.97 6.27 -5.55
C PHE A 225 17.74 5.31 -4.66
N GLN A 226 18.70 4.61 -5.25
CA GLN A 226 19.78 3.97 -4.51
C GLN A 226 20.84 5.01 -4.11
N PRO A 227 21.69 4.75 -3.10
CA PRO A 227 22.66 5.72 -2.62
C PRO A 227 23.59 6.26 -3.71
N GLU A 228 24.00 5.40 -4.65
CA GLU A 228 24.85 5.75 -5.77
C GLU A 228 24.18 6.63 -6.82
N ASP A 229 22.86 6.54 -6.95
CA ASP A 229 22.07 7.31 -7.92
C ASP A 229 21.64 8.67 -7.38
N TYR A 230 21.61 8.81 -6.04
CA TYR A 230 21.18 10.04 -5.39
C TYR A 230 22.33 11.05 -5.33
N ARG A 231 22.43 11.88 -6.34
CA ARG A 231 23.54 12.86 -6.48
C ARG A 231 23.39 14.12 -5.61
N GLY A 232 22.49 14.14 -4.64
CA GLY A 232 22.45 15.14 -3.57
C GLY A 232 22.23 16.61 -3.98
N SER A 233 21.96 16.89 -5.25
CA SER A 233 21.88 18.26 -5.75
C SER A 233 20.52 18.91 -5.57
N GLU A 234 19.47 18.14 -5.31
CA GLU A 234 18.10 18.65 -5.18
C GLU A 234 17.44 18.22 -3.88
N THR A 235 17.12 19.19 -3.07
CA THR A 235 16.45 19.00 -1.77
C THR A 235 15.13 18.27 -1.91
N GLY A 236 15.00 17.09 -1.26
CA GLY A 236 13.75 16.36 -1.16
C GLY A 236 13.25 15.73 -2.47
N TYR A 237 14.13 15.29 -3.34
CA TYR A 237 13.80 14.65 -4.62
C TYR A 237 13.61 13.12 -4.51
N GLY A 238 13.77 12.54 -3.35
CA GLY A 238 13.68 11.09 -3.12
C GLY A 238 12.47 10.69 -2.27
N VAL A 239 12.55 9.48 -1.74
CA VAL A 239 11.69 8.99 -0.66
C VAL A 239 12.31 9.48 0.65
N TYR A 240 11.74 10.49 1.29
CA TYR A 240 12.42 11.12 2.43
C TYR A 240 11.49 11.45 3.61
N TRP A 241 12.13 11.59 4.77
CA TRP A 241 11.55 12.03 6.03
C TRP A 241 12.52 13.01 6.69
N SER A 242 12.21 14.32 6.61
CA SER A 242 13.18 15.37 6.88
C SER A 242 13.71 15.40 8.31
N HIS A 243 12.87 15.04 9.29
CA HIS A 243 13.27 15.05 10.70
C HIS A 243 14.11 13.84 11.13
N TRP A 244 14.22 12.80 10.27
CA TRP A 244 15.10 11.65 10.57
C TRP A 244 16.45 11.74 9.83
N LYS A 245 16.42 11.70 8.48
CA LYS A 245 17.64 11.67 7.65
C LYS A 245 17.86 12.95 6.83
N GLY A 246 17.02 13.98 7.04
CA GLY A 246 17.07 15.20 6.22
C GLY A 246 16.41 15.02 4.85
N THR A 247 16.48 16.09 4.05
CA THR A 247 15.85 16.15 2.73
C THR A 247 16.76 15.70 1.59
N TYR A 248 18.03 15.42 1.89
CA TYR A 248 19.04 14.99 0.93
C TYR A 248 19.34 13.48 1.00
N TYR A 249 18.52 12.72 1.72
CA TYR A 249 18.66 11.28 1.85
C TYR A 249 17.40 10.59 1.33
N SER A 250 17.56 9.67 0.36
CA SER A 250 16.47 8.83 -0.11
C SER A 250 16.44 7.52 0.68
N LEU A 251 15.33 7.27 1.37
CA LEU A 251 15.12 6.07 2.19
C LEU A 251 15.03 4.81 1.33
N LYS A 252 15.50 3.69 1.88
CA LYS A 252 15.41 2.37 1.28
C LYS A 252 14.03 1.76 1.40
N ALA A 253 13.43 1.87 2.59
CA ALA A 253 12.16 1.24 2.87
C ALA A 253 11.20 2.18 3.61
N THR A 254 9.92 2.08 3.28
CA THR A 254 8.84 2.76 4.00
C THR A 254 7.61 1.86 4.02
N LYS A 255 6.89 1.90 5.14
CA LYS A 255 5.62 1.20 5.29
C LYS A 255 4.68 2.07 6.11
N MET A 256 3.54 2.45 5.51
CA MET A 256 2.46 3.14 6.20
C MET A 256 1.36 2.13 6.48
N MET A 257 0.89 2.07 7.71
CA MET A 257 -0.13 1.10 8.12
C MET A 257 -1.07 1.69 9.16
N VAL A 258 -2.31 1.25 9.14
CA VAL A 258 -3.36 1.77 10.01
C VAL A 258 -4.02 0.65 10.79
N ARG A 259 -4.54 1.00 11.98
CA ARG A 259 -5.23 0.08 12.89
C ARG A 259 -6.24 0.87 13.73
N PRO A 260 -7.38 0.28 14.12
CA PRO A 260 -8.27 0.92 15.09
C PRO A 260 -7.52 1.31 16.37
N ARG A 261 -7.72 2.55 16.82
CA ARG A 261 -7.04 3.10 18.01
C ARG A 261 -7.33 2.32 19.30
N ASN A 262 -8.48 1.68 19.36
CA ASN A 262 -8.89 0.84 20.50
C ASN A 262 -8.48 -0.62 20.37
N PHE A 263 -7.60 -0.95 19.45
CA PHE A 263 -7.09 -2.31 19.30
C PHE A 263 -6.37 -2.75 20.58
N VAL A 264 -6.83 -3.85 21.13
CA VAL A 264 -6.23 -4.49 22.31
C VAL A 264 -5.71 -5.85 21.86
N ARG A 265 -4.41 -6.04 21.95
CA ARG A 265 -3.81 -7.35 21.77
C ARG A 265 -4.39 -8.30 22.80
N LYS A 266 -5.25 -9.21 22.38
CA LYS A 266 -5.73 -10.28 23.25
C LYS A 266 -4.61 -11.32 23.35
N LEU A 267 -4.00 -11.40 24.51
CA LEU A 267 -3.03 -12.44 24.88
C LEU A 267 -3.76 -13.74 25.25
#